data_fe2c619c30978dd857e91f771f1838af
#
_entry.id   fe2c619c30978dd857e91f771f1838af
#
_cell.length_a   1.000
_cell.length_b   1.000
_cell.length_c   1.000
_cell.angle_alpha   90.00
_cell.angle_beta   90.00
_cell.angle_gamma   90.00
#
_symmetry.space_group_name_H-M   'P 1'
#
loop_
_entity.id
_entity.type
_entity.pdbx_description
1 polymer ?
#
loop_
_entity_poly.entity_id
_entity_poly.type
_entity_poly.pdbx_seq_one_letter_code
_entity_poly.pdbx_strand_id
1 'polypeptide(L)'
;RVQAVLKEAISQQIRQGRCGVLLSRTGWVKLPNGRHVYNTGTQVIGNTGGVEVKLSDTLPRLELTDQCTELEDKQVLQSYFRKLSREPDILILLVAHMVRSLLASMFERLGFPLRYILYLVGVQGSGKTTAANDFGLPFTDVTQNAPAPATRALSSKSAVRDFAAEYRDMSALLDDVCTSSSAETRRISTNIAAYTLRFAADRIYEAISRPGGGQRKVRCTSGLIITGEFPMQKPSDLTRCVIVEVDRQLRGKEADDRAVSSAVATRFLKHIAEHYDLISAEISSALSDFHADAVEEGGPRQQQHLGEISCAFQLLLEYARKIGAIDDVEIAEWGLRLQNALERALAANMRLTAKFERENVSNIAKIILDAMKSETILLAKSKEKFSKKPDKYAGFEGRKRTVYIRLS
;
A
#
# COMPACT_ATOMS: atom_id res chain seq x y z
N ARG A 1 -10.65 -5.09 -44.53
CA ARG A 1 -11.40 -3.97 -45.16
C ARG A 1 -11.89 -2.99 -44.07
N VAL A 2 -12.58 -3.44 -43.00
CA VAL A 2 -13.08 -2.60 -41.89
C VAL A 2 -11.97 -1.85 -41.18
N GLN A 3 -10.85 -2.52 -40.90
CA GLN A 3 -9.70 -1.87 -40.21
C GLN A 3 -9.03 -0.76 -41.05
N ALA A 4 -9.04 -0.90 -42.38
CA ALA A 4 -8.49 0.11 -43.30
C ALA A 4 -9.40 1.35 -43.33
N VAL A 5 -10.72 1.14 -43.41
CA VAL A 5 -11.73 2.22 -43.37
C VAL A 5 -11.69 2.97 -42.05
N LEU A 6 -11.57 2.26 -40.92
CA LEU A 6 -11.40 2.86 -39.58
C LEU A 6 -10.11 3.68 -39.46
N LYS A 7 -8.98 3.18 -39.97
CA LYS A 7 -7.72 3.92 -39.99
C LYS A 7 -7.82 5.19 -40.83
N GLU A 8 -8.49 5.15 -41.95
CA GLU A 8 -8.66 6.29 -42.84
C GLU A 8 -9.59 7.35 -42.24
N ALA A 9 -10.72 6.93 -41.65
CA ALA A 9 -11.63 7.81 -40.93
C ALA A 9 -10.95 8.49 -39.71
N ILE A 10 -10.17 7.74 -38.95
CA ILE A 10 -9.36 8.27 -37.83
C ILE A 10 -8.32 9.28 -38.36
N SER A 11 -7.61 8.95 -39.43
CA SER A 11 -6.62 9.82 -40.05
C SER A 11 -7.23 11.12 -40.59
N GLN A 12 -8.44 11.05 -41.12
CA GLN A 12 -9.18 12.22 -41.61
C GLN A 12 -9.66 13.12 -40.49
N GLN A 13 -10.11 12.56 -39.35
CA GLN A 13 -10.46 13.33 -38.15
C GLN A 13 -9.23 13.96 -37.50
N ILE A 14 -8.09 13.27 -37.45
CA ILE A 14 -6.81 13.83 -36.97
C ILE A 14 -6.39 15.04 -37.84
N ARG A 15 -6.54 14.94 -39.16
CA ARG A 15 -6.24 16.05 -40.10
C ARG A 15 -7.18 17.26 -39.91
N GLN A 16 -8.39 17.03 -39.41
CA GLN A 16 -9.37 18.09 -39.13
C GLN A 16 -9.20 18.74 -37.76
N GLY A 17 -8.17 18.34 -36.97
CA GLY A 17 -7.84 18.94 -35.67
C GLY A 17 -8.86 18.67 -34.55
N ARG A 18 -9.77 17.72 -34.73
CA ARG A 18 -10.80 17.32 -33.74
C ARG A 18 -10.42 16.02 -33.03
N CYS A 19 -9.24 15.96 -32.45
CA CYS A 19 -8.83 14.79 -31.66
C CYS A 19 -9.06 15.04 -30.18
N GLY A 20 -9.96 14.26 -29.58
CA GLY A 20 -10.11 14.14 -28.14
C GLY A 20 -9.28 12.99 -27.56
N VAL A 21 -9.06 13.01 -26.27
CA VAL A 21 -8.41 11.95 -25.51
C VAL A 21 -9.46 11.17 -24.72
N LEU A 22 -9.53 9.86 -24.91
CA LEU A 22 -10.36 8.97 -24.08
C LEU A 22 -9.53 8.42 -22.94
N LEU A 23 -9.86 8.77 -21.70
CA LEU A 23 -9.25 8.22 -20.50
C LEU A 23 -9.95 6.93 -20.11
N SER A 24 -9.19 5.82 -20.06
CA SER A 24 -9.68 4.47 -19.74
C SER A 24 -9.11 3.92 -18.42
N ARG A 25 -8.42 4.75 -17.66
CA ARG A 25 -7.81 4.38 -16.35
C ARG A 25 -7.84 5.58 -15.42
N THR A 26 -7.97 5.30 -14.11
CA THR A 26 -7.80 6.31 -13.06
C THR A 26 -6.33 6.73 -12.92
N GLY A 27 -6.08 7.77 -12.13
CA GLY A 27 -4.74 8.26 -11.79
C GLY A 27 -4.15 9.23 -12.80
N TRP A 28 -2.84 9.40 -12.77
CA TRP A 28 -2.12 10.39 -13.58
C TRP A 28 -2.04 10.01 -15.06
N VAL A 29 -2.36 10.99 -15.90
CA VAL A 29 -2.28 10.89 -17.35
C VAL A 29 -1.55 12.10 -17.92
N LYS A 30 -0.58 11.85 -18.81
CA LYS A 30 0.06 12.89 -19.63
C LYS A 30 -0.75 13.08 -20.90
N LEU A 31 -1.24 14.30 -21.11
CA LEU A 31 -1.98 14.68 -22.31
C LEU A 31 -1.03 14.93 -23.49
N PRO A 32 -1.53 14.95 -24.75
CA PRO A 32 -0.72 15.18 -25.94
C PRO A 32 0.01 16.55 -25.95
N ASN A 33 -0.54 17.55 -25.25
CA ASN A 33 0.07 18.87 -25.08
C ASN A 33 1.15 18.92 -23.96
N GLY A 34 1.52 17.78 -23.39
CA GLY A 34 2.54 17.64 -22.34
C GLY A 34 2.03 17.86 -20.92
N ARG A 35 0.82 18.37 -20.72
CA ARG A 35 0.24 18.61 -19.39
C ARG A 35 -0.12 17.31 -18.71
N HIS A 36 -0.04 17.29 -17.38
CA HIS A 36 -0.47 16.18 -16.56
C HIS A 36 -1.81 16.49 -15.89
N VAL A 37 -2.72 15.53 -15.95
CA VAL A 37 -4.03 15.60 -15.27
C VAL A 37 -4.26 14.34 -14.46
N TYR A 38 -5.07 14.43 -13.43
CA TYR A 38 -5.45 13.29 -12.60
C TYR A 38 -6.91 12.91 -12.87
N ASN A 39 -7.15 11.64 -13.23
CA ASN A 39 -8.48 11.10 -13.51
C ASN A 39 -8.99 10.31 -12.30
N THR A 40 -10.10 10.75 -11.70
CA THR A 40 -10.73 10.03 -10.58
C THR A 40 -11.62 8.88 -11.04
N GLY A 41 -12.10 8.94 -12.28
CA GLY A 41 -13.12 8.07 -12.85
C GLY A 41 -14.41 8.82 -13.21
N THR A 42 -14.77 9.86 -12.44
CA THR A 42 -15.92 10.73 -12.74
C THR A 42 -15.50 12.14 -13.14
N GLN A 43 -14.30 12.57 -12.77
CA GLN A 43 -13.81 13.93 -13.02
C GLN A 43 -12.30 13.93 -13.36
N VAL A 44 -11.85 15.00 -13.99
CA VAL A 44 -10.45 15.26 -14.32
C VAL A 44 -9.97 16.47 -13.51
N ILE A 45 -8.93 16.29 -12.72
CA ILE A 45 -8.30 17.34 -11.93
C ILE A 45 -7.04 17.83 -12.65
N GLY A 46 -6.90 19.13 -12.81
CA GLY A 46 -5.80 19.77 -13.52
C GLY A 46 -6.25 20.45 -14.80
N ASN A 47 -5.35 21.25 -15.39
CA ASN A 47 -5.64 22.03 -16.58
C ASN A 47 -5.39 21.22 -17.85
N THR A 48 -6.44 20.93 -18.64
CA THR A 48 -6.33 20.18 -19.90
C THR A 48 -5.69 20.99 -21.03
N GLY A 49 -5.54 22.32 -20.90
CA GLY A 49 -4.94 23.17 -21.92
C GLY A 49 -5.70 23.15 -23.24
N GLY A 50 -7.02 23.04 -23.20
CA GLY A 50 -7.89 23.00 -24.38
C GLY A 50 -7.99 21.62 -25.07
N VAL A 51 -7.33 20.60 -24.53
CA VAL A 51 -7.52 19.22 -25.01
C VAL A 51 -8.89 18.72 -24.57
N GLU A 52 -9.71 18.27 -25.55
CA GLU A 52 -10.99 17.62 -25.25
C GLU A 52 -10.72 16.26 -24.58
N VAL A 53 -11.24 16.07 -23.38
CA VAL A 53 -11.06 14.83 -22.62
C VAL A 53 -12.41 14.18 -22.37
N LYS A 54 -12.51 12.89 -22.70
CA LYS A 54 -13.66 12.04 -22.37
C LYS A 54 -13.25 10.93 -21.42
N LEU A 55 -14.14 10.57 -20.50
CA LEU A 55 -13.95 9.44 -19.59
C LEU A 55 -14.64 8.21 -20.15
N SER A 56 -14.01 7.04 -20.02
CA SER A 56 -14.63 5.77 -20.40
C SER A 56 -15.74 5.39 -19.42
N ASP A 57 -16.85 4.88 -19.92
CA ASP A 57 -17.97 4.38 -19.11
C ASP A 57 -17.62 3.16 -18.25
N THR A 58 -16.46 2.53 -18.50
CA THR A 58 -15.97 1.39 -17.74
C THR A 58 -15.14 1.78 -16.53
N LEU A 59 -14.93 3.08 -16.28
CA LEU A 59 -14.17 3.56 -15.14
C LEU A 59 -14.95 3.41 -13.81
N PRO A 60 -14.26 3.18 -12.70
CA PRO A 60 -14.86 3.30 -11.37
C PRO A 60 -15.49 4.68 -11.18
N ARG A 61 -16.64 4.73 -10.54
CA ARG A 61 -17.39 5.96 -10.33
C ARG A 61 -16.98 6.64 -9.03
N LEU A 62 -15.73 7.13 -9.00
CA LEU A 62 -15.13 7.78 -7.84
C LEU A 62 -15.04 9.29 -8.04
N GLU A 63 -15.28 10.02 -6.96
CA GLU A 63 -15.09 11.47 -6.94
C GLU A 63 -14.29 11.91 -5.71
N LEU A 64 -13.64 13.06 -5.85
CA LEU A 64 -13.10 13.85 -4.75
C LEU A 64 -13.99 15.07 -4.58
N THR A 65 -14.58 15.22 -3.40
CA THR A 65 -15.50 16.32 -3.11
C THR A 65 -14.83 17.33 -2.19
N ASP A 66 -14.60 18.52 -2.70
CA ASP A 66 -14.22 19.65 -1.86
C ASP A 66 -15.48 20.29 -1.28
N GLN A 67 -15.92 19.80 -0.11
CA GLN A 67 -17.05 20.37 0.62
C GLN A 67 -16.68 21.62 1.44
N CYS A 68 -15.41 22.00 1.44
CA CYS A 68 -14.87 23.16 2.17
C CYS A 68 -14.66 24.36 1.25
N THR A 69 -15.51 24.54 0.24
CA THR A 69 -15.34 25.58 -0.81
C THR A 69 -15.33 27.01 -0.28
N GLU A 70 -16.02 27.26 0.84
CA GLU A 70 -16.06 28.57 1.52
C GLU A 70 -14.77 28.90 2.29
N LEU A 71 -13.90 27.88 2.52
CA LEU A 71 -12.65 28.05 3.26
C LEU A 71 -11.47 28.19 2.30
N GLU A 72 -10.53 29.08 2.64
CA GLU A 72 -9.25 29.16 1.96
C GLU A 72 -8.41 27.89 2.14
N ASP A 73 -7.50 27.60 1.22
CA ASP A 73 -6.59 26.45 1.28
C ASP A 73 -5.85 26.35 2.62
N LYS A 74 -5.39 27.51 3.11
CA LYS A 74 -4.74 27.64 4.42
C LYS A 74 -5.60 27.11 5.56
N GLN A 75 -6.84 27.53 5.63
CA GLN A 75 -7.77 27.14 6.71
C GLN A 75 -8.11 25.66 6.67
N VAL A 76 -8.29 25.10 5.49
CA VAL A 76 -8.56 23.65 5.31
C VAL A 76 -7.37 22.83 5.78
N LEU A 77 -6.14 23.19 5.41
CA LEU A 77 -4.94 22.47 5.84
C LEU A 77 -4.67 22.65 7.34
N GLN A 78 -4.87 23.84 7.90
CA GLN A 78 -4.77 24.03 9.36
C GLN A 78 -5.76 23.16 10.12
N SER A 79 -7.01 23.06 9.65
CA SER A 79 -8.01 22.14 10.21
C SER A 79 -7.55 20.69 10.10
N TYR A 80 -6.98 20.31 8.96
CA TYR A 80 -6.47 18.95 8.74
C TYR A 80 -5.36 18.57 9.70
N PHE A 81 -4.33 19.39 9.85
CA PHE A 81 -3.22 19.14 10.80
C PHE A 81 -3.70 19.09 12.25
N ARG A 82 -4.65 19.94 12.63
CA ARG A 82 -5.29 19.87 13.95
C ARG A 82 -5.98 18.50 14.17
N LYS A 83 -6.67 17.97 13.13
CA LYS A 83 -7.30 16.66 13.19
C LYS A 83 -6.28 15.52 13.30
N LEU A 84 -5.16 15.61 12.55
CA LEU A 84 -4.07 14.64 12.66
C LEU A 84 -3.42 14.61 14.06
N SER A 85 -3.39 15.75 14.76
CA SER A 85 -2.81 15.84 16.11
C SER A 85 -3.55 15.03 17.17
N ARG A 86 -4.76 14.53 16.89
CA ARG A 86 -5.54 13.72 17.85
C ARG A 86 -4.93 12.32 18.08
N GLU A 87 -4.43 11.70 17.01
CA GLU A 87 -3.76 10.39 17.04
C GLU A 87 -2.60 10.40 16.02
N PRO A 88 -1.56 11.22 16.29
CA PRO A 88 -0.54 11.52 15.28
C PRO A 88 0.21 10.27 14.81
N ASP A 89 0.48 9.32 15.71
CA ASP A 89 1.25 8.10 15.38
C ASP A 89 0.57 7.20 14.34
N ILE A 90 -0.76 7.27 14.24
CA ILE A 90 -1.55 6.43 13.34
C ILE A 90 -2.01 7.22 12.13
N LEU A 91 -2.59 8.41 12.37
CA LEU A 91 -3.18 9.22 11.30
C LEU A 91 -2.12 9.75 10.34
N ILE A 92 -0.93 10.10 10.84
CA ILE A 92 0.17 10.57 10.00
C ILE A 92 0.63 9.49 9.00
N LEU A 93 0.68 8.22 9.42
CA LEU A 93 1.05 7.11 8.54
C LEU A 93 -0.03 6.81 7.50
N LEU A 94 -1.32 6.92 7.87
CA LEU A 94 -2.43 6.81 6.92
C LEU A 94 -2.37 7.90 5.86
N VAL A 95 -2.16 9.15 6.27
CA VAL A 95 -2.07 10.30 5.35
C VAL A 95 -0.82 10.19 4.48
N ALA A 96 0.32 9.87 5.04
CA ALA A 96 1.55 9.68 4.28
C ALA A 96 1.43 8.56 3.24
N HIS A 97 0.78 7.45 3.61
CA HIS A 97 0.47 6.36 2.68
C HIS A 97 -0.54 6.79 1.60
N MET A 98 -1.57 7.54 1.96
CA MET A 98 -2.54 8.11 1.02
C MET A 98 -1.85 9.00 -0.01
N VAL A 99 -1.02 9.95 0.43
CA VAL A 99 -0.24 10.82 -0.47
C VAL A 99 0.71 10.01 -1.34
N ARG A 100 1.44 9.03 -0.77
CA ARG A 100 2.31 8.14 -1.52
C ARG A 100 1.55 7.34 -2.59
N SER A 101 0.32 6.95 -2.29
CA SER A 101 -0.56 6.22 -3.20
C SER A 101 -1.06 7.10 -4.34
N LEU A 102 -1.43 8.36 -4.06
CA LEU A 102 -1.82 9.36 -5.07
C LEU A 102 -0.68 9.66 -6.06
N LEU A 103 0.56 9.50 -5.64
CA LEU A 103 1.76 9.73 -6.46
C LEU A 103 2.42 8.44 -6.96
N ALA A 104 1.74 7.27 -6.85
CA ALA A 104 2.34 5.96 -7.09
C ALA A 104 3.01 5.83 -8.47
N SER A 105 2.35 6.28 -9.54
CA SER A 105 2.93 6.21 -10.88
C SER A 105 4.04 7.23 -11.14
N MET A 106 4.06 8.35 -10.40
CA MET A 106 5.17 9.31 -10.44
C MET A 106 6.43 8.70 -9.84
N PHE A 107 6.34 8.15 -8.64
CA PHE A 107 7.44 7.42 -7.99
C PHE A 107 7.89 6.20 -8.82
N GLU A 108 6.95 5.45 -9.40
CA GLU A 108 7.27 4.27 -10.22
C GLU A 108 8.11 4.64 -11.46
N ARG A 109 7.84 5.77 -12.11
CA ARG A 109 8.65 6.27 -13.23
C ARG A 109 10.07 6.63 -12.83
N LEU A 110 10.27 7.01 -11.57
CA LEU A 110 11.59 7.30 -10.99
C LEU A 110 12.32 6.04 -10.48
N GLY A 111 11.72 4.84 -10.65
CA GLY A 111 12.32 3.58 -10.20
C GLY A 111 11.87 3.11 -8.81
N PHE A 112 10.92 3.80 -8.17
CA PHE A 112 10.42 3.51 -6.84
C PHE A 112 8.95 3.04 -6.86
N PRO A 113 8.65 1.83 -7.37
CA PRO A 113 7.29 1.30 -7.33
C PRO A 113 6.85 1.03 -5.88
N LEU A 114 5.60 1.33 -5.54
CA LEU A 114 5.06 1.14 -4.20
C LEU A 114 5.02 -0.36 -3.85
N ARG A 115 5.96 -0.85 -3.04
CA ARG A 115 6.19 -2.28 -2.73
C ARG A 115 5.86 -2.66 -1.29
N TYR A 116 5.04 -1.89 -0.63
CA TYR A 116 4.57 -2.18 0.72
C TYR A 116 3.06 -1.99 0.84
N ILE A 117 2.51 -2.52 1.90
CA ILE A 117 1.12 -2.35 2.30
C ILE A 117 1.11 -1.73 3.69
N LEU A 118 0.22 -0.78 3.93
CA LEU A 118 -0.02 -0.26 5.27
C LEU A 118 -1.00 -1.20 5.98
N TYR A 119 -0.57 -1.82 7.09
CA TYR A 119 -1.38 -2.79 7.81
C TYR A 119 -1.70 -2.32 9.24
N LEU A 120 -2.96 -1.95 9.47
CA LEU A 120 -3.47 -1.57 10.79
C LEU A 120 -3.90 -2.83 11.54
N VAL A 121 -3.22 -3.14 12.64
CA VAL A 121 -3.47 -4.33 13.46
C VAL A 121 -3.93 -3.90 14.85
N GLY A 122 -5.02 -4.50 15.34
CA GLY A 122 -5.51 -4.21 16.69
C GLY A 122 -6.87 -4.85 16.96
N VAL A 123 -7.33 -4.71 18.18
CA VAL A 123 -8.59 -5.32 18.65
C VAL A 123 -9.80 -4.83 17.87
N GLN A 124 -10.86 -5.63 17.84
CA GLN A 124 -12.15 -5.23 17.26
C GLN A 124 -12.68 -3.96 17.95
N GLY A 125 -13.28 -3.06 17.15
CA GLY A 125 -13.84 -1.81 17.69
C GLY A 125 -12.82 -0.73 18.02
N SER A 126 -11.51 -0.92 17.74
CA SER A 126 -10.48 0.09 18.00
C SER A 126 -10.52 1.30 17.04
N GLY A 127 -11.38 1.31 16.02
CA GLY A 127 -11.52 2.43 15.08
C GLY A 127 -10.63 2.37 13.84
N LYS A 128 -9.92 1.27 13.59
CA LYS A 128 -9.01 1.08 12.42
C LYS A 128 -9.68 1.39 11.09
N THR A 129 -10.82 0.75 10.83
CA THR A 129 -11.58 0.93 9.57
C THR A 129 -12.07 2.36 9.42
N THR A 130 -12.54 2.97 10.52
CA THR A 130 -12.97 4.37 10.53
C THR A 130 -11.81 5.30 10.18
N ALA A 131 -10.66 5.15 10.83
CA ALA A 131 -9.47 5.97 10.54
C ALA A 131 -8.98 5.76 9.09
N ALA A 132 -8.97 4.53 8.60
CA ALA A 132 -8.62 4.24 7.21
C ALA A 132 -9.58 4.90 6.21
N ASN A 133 -10.90 4.87 6.49
CA ASN A 133 -11.91 5.52 5.67
C ASN A 133 -11.81 7.05 5.68
N ASP A 134 -11.54 7.65 6.84
CA ASP A 134 -11.57 9.10 7.01
C ASP A 134 -10.26 9.77 6.56
N PHE A 135 -9.10 9.10 6.73
CA PHE A 135 -7.78 9.67 6.43
C PHE A 135 -6.97 8.93 5.36
N GLY A 136 -7.30 7.66 5.10
CA GLY A 136 -6.63 6.84 4.09
C GLY A 136 -7.34 6.82 2.74
N LEU A 137 -8.67 7.02 2.70
CA LEU A 137 -9.49 6.94 1.50
C LEU A 137 -10.21 8.27 1.22
N PRO A 138 -9.57 9.21 0.50
CA PRO A 138 -10.19 10.51 0.25
C PRO A 138 -11.35 10.48 -0.75
N PHE A 139 -11.48 9.39 -1.55
CA PHE A 139 -12.50 9.27 -2.59
C PHE A 139 -13.83 8.76 -2.05
N THR A 140 -14.91 9.13 -2.74
CA THR A 140 -16.28 8.63 -2.54
C THR A 140 -16.72 7.86 -3.78
N ASP A 141 -17.27 6.65 -3.58
CA ASP A 141 -18.06 5.98 -4.62
C ASP A 141 -19.42 6.70 -4.74
N VAL A 142 -19.65 7.34 -5.87
CA VAL A 142 -20.88 8.11 -6.11
C VAL A 142 -22.14 7.24 -6.18
N THR A 143 -21.98 5.92 -6.42
CA THR A 143 -23.09 4.99 -6.51
C THR A 143 -23.57 4.52 -5.14
N GLN A 144 -22.66 4.43 -4.17
CA GLN A 144 -22.91 3.94 -2.81
C GLN A 144 -22.89 5.05 -1.76
N ASN A 145 -22.42 6.24 -2.13
CA ASN A 145 -22.14 7.35 -1.23
C ASN A 145 -21.27 6.92 -0.01
N ALA A 146 -20.22 6.15 -0.30
CA ALA A 146 -19.36 5.53 0.69
C ALA A 146 -17.88 5.79 0.43
N PRO A 147 -17.00 5.71 1.47
CA PRO A 147 -15.56 5.74 1.28
C PRO A 147 -15.11 4.65 0.31
N ALA A 148 -14.27 5.01 -0.64
CA ALA A 148 -13.83 4.10 -1.69
C ALA A 148 -12.39 4.42 -2.14
N PRO A 149 -11.72 3.44 -2.77
CA PRO A 149 -12.16 2.05 -2.97
C PRO A 149 -11.96 1.18 -1.72
N ALA A 150 -12.96 0.39 -1.36
CA ALA A 150 -12.90 -0.51 -0.21
C ALA A 150 -13.57 -1.86 -0.51
N THR A 151 -13.04 -2.95 0.05
CA THR A 151 -13.61 -4.29 -0.04
C THR A 151 -13.29 -5.11 1.21
N ARG A 152 -14.00 -6.22 1.42
CA ARG A 152 -13.74 -7.12 2.55
C ARG A 152 -12.77 -8.23 2.20
N ALA A 153 -11.97 -8.66 3.18
CA ALA A 153 -10.94 -9.69 3.01
C ALA A 153 -11.48 -11.09 2.66
N LEU A 154 -12.76 -11.35 2.90
CA LEU A 154 -13.41 -12.63 2.57
C LEU A 154 -13.74 -12.80 1.08
N SER A 155 -13.46 -11.82 0.26
CA SER A 155 -13.58 -11.94 -1.20
C SER A 155 -12.61 -12.99 -1.75
N SER A 156 -12.89 -13.53 -2.94
CA SER A 156 -11.99 -14.48 -3.60
C SER A 156 -10.66 -13.82 -3.98
N LYS A 157 -9.59 -14.62 -4.12
CA LYS A 157 -8.28 -14.11 -4.60
C LYS A 157 -8.38 -13.35 -5.92
N SER A 158 -9.23 -13.81 -6.85
CA SER A 158 -9.47 -13.14 -8.13
C SER A 158 -10.14 -11.78 -7.93
N ALA A 159 -11.16 -11.69 -7.08
CA ALA A 159 -11.84 -10.43 -6.79
C ALA A 159 -10.90 -9.40 -6.16
N VAL A 160 -10.10 -9.80 -5.17
CA VAL A 160 -9.12 -8.91 -4.53
C VAL A 160 -8.02 -8.48 -5.49
N ARG A 161 -7.55 -9.39 -6.35
CA ARG A 161 -6.56 -9.06 -7.39
C ARG A 161 -7.12 -8.05 -8.39
N ASP A 162 -8.33 -8.28 -8.91
CA ASP A 162 -8.96 -7.40 -9.88
C ASP A 162 -9.24 -6.04 -9.24
N PHE A 163 -9.73 -6.01 -7.98
CA PHE A 163 -9.88 -4.81 -7.18
C PHE A 163 -8.56 -4.03 -7.04
N ALA A 164 -7.47 -4.66 -6.62
CA ALA A 164 -6.18 -3.98 -6.43
C ALA A 164 -5.53 -3.48 -7.74
N ALA A 165 -5.96 -4.01 -8.88
CA ALA A 165 -5.47 -3.63 -10.20
C ALA A 165 -6.34 -2.57 -10.91
N GLU A 166 -7.56 -2.36 -10.44
CA GLU A 166 -8.52 -1.44 -11.05
C GLU A 166 -8.20 0.03 -10.73
N TYR A 167 -7.79 0.27 -9.48
CA TYR A 167 -7.57 1.62 -8.97
C TYR A 167 -6.10 2.01 -9.06
N ARG A 168 -5.80 2.96 -9.95
CA ARG A 168 -4.45 3.45 -10.17
C ARG A 168 -4.25 4.79 -9.48
N ASP A 169 -3.09 4.95 -8.84
CA ASP A 169 -2.71 6.17 -8.12
C ASP A 169 -3.71 6.55 -7.01
N MET A 170 -4.23 5.54 -6.32
CA MET A 170 -5.17 5.68 -5.21
C MET A 170 -4.81 4.71 -4.09
N SER A 171 -5.10 5.07 -2.85
CA SER A 171 -5.15 4.11 -1.76
C SER A 171 -6.44 3.28 -1.86
N ALA A 172 -6.37 2.01 -1.46
CA ALA A 172 -7.51 1.09 -1.47
C ALA A 172 -7.51 0.24 -0.19
N LEU A 173 -8.69 0.04 0.41
CA LEU A 173 -8.85 -0.66 1.68
C LEU A 173 -9.29 -2.11 1.47
N LEU A 174 -8.54 -3.04 2.07
CA LEU A 174 -8.96 -4.41 2.30
C LEU A 174 -9.29 -4.56 3.79
N ASP A 175 -10.58 -4.56 4.11
CA ASP A 175 -11.07 -4.53 5.49
C ASP A 175 -11.27 -5.94 6.06
N ASP A 176 -11.17 -6.07 7.40
CA ASP A 176 -11.50 -7.27 8.16
C ASP A 176 -10.66 -8.52 7.82
N VAL A 177 -9.35 -8.38 7.72
CA VAL A 177 -8.45 -9.52 7.63
C VAL A 177 -8.33 -10.22 8.98
N CYS A 178 -8.54 -11.54 9.02
CA CYS A 178 -8.33 -12.38 10.21
C CYS A 178 -9.28 -12.10 11.40
N THR A 179 -10.53 -11.71 11.16
CA THR A 179 -11.51 -11.39 12.21
C THR A 179 -12.45 -12.55 12.61
N SER A 180 -12.37 -13.70 11.97
CA SER A 180 -13.34 -14.78 12.18
C SER A 180 -13.08 -15.61 13.43
N SER A 181 -14.18 -15.99 14.12
CA SER A 181 -14.19 -16.96 15.21
C SER A 181 -13.91 -18.40 14.74
N SER A 182 -14.22 -18.73 13.48
CA SER A 182 -13.98 -20.03 12.88
C SER A 182 -12.53 -20.19 12.42
N ALA A 183 -11.88 -21.29 12.78
CA ALA A 183 -10.51 -21.60 12.36
C ALA A 183 -10.37 -21.71 10.83
N GLU A 184 -11.38 -22.24 10.15
CA GLU A 184 -11.38 -22.39 8.70
C GLU A 184 -11.50 -21.03 7.99
N THR A 185 -12.44 -20.19 8.39
CA THR A 185 -12.60 -18.84 7.83
C THR A 185 -11.36 -18.00 8.07
N ARG A 186 -10.73 -18.11 9.25
CA ARG A 186 -9.46 -17.45 9.56
C ARG A 186 -8.35 -17.91 8.61
N ARG A 187 -8.25 -19.22 8.33
CA ARG A 187 -7.27 -19.78 7.40
C ARG A 187 -7.50 -19.25 5.97
N ILE A 188 -8.74 -19.17 5.52
CA ILE A 188 -9.09 -18.65 4.19
C ILE A 188 -8.72 -17.16 4.09
N SER A 189 -9.14 -16.33 5.03
CA SER A 189 -8.85 -14.88 5.03
C SER A 189 -7.34 -14.61 5.12
N THR A 190 -6.60 -15.34 5.95
CA THR A 190 -5.14 -15.26 6.04
C THR A 190 -4.46 -15.62 4.71
N ASN A 191 -4.94 -16.66 4.01
CA ASN A 191 -4.40 -17.05 2.71
C ASN A 191 -4.68 -16.01 1.62
N ILE A 192 -5.88 -15.39 1.64
CA ILE A 192 -6.23 -14.30 0.72
C ILE A 192 -5.34 -13.08 1.01
N ALA A 193 -5.17 -12.72 2.27
CA ALA A 193 -4.33 -11.60 2.66
C ALA A 193 -2.86 -11.83 2.27
N ALA A 194 -2.30 -13.00 2.53
CA ALA A 194 -0.93 -13.35 2.14
C ALA A 194 -0.74 -13.32 0.60
N TYR A 195 -1.73 -13.75 -0.16
CA TYR A 195 -1.74 -13.62 -1.61
C TYR A 195 -1.75 -12.14 -2.02
N THR A 196 -2.66 -11.35 -1.44
CA THR A 196 -2.82 -9.93 -1.73
C THR A 196 -1.54 -9.15 -1.45
N LEU A 197 -0.89 -9.42 -0.32
CA LEU A 197 0.39 -8.84 0.06
C LEU A 197 1.46 -9.05 -1.01
N ARG A 198 1.59 -10.30 -1.50
CA ARG A 198 2.59 -10.62 -2.53
C ARG A 198 2.24 -9.99 -3.86
N PHE A 199 0.99 -10.07 -4.28
CA PHE A 199 0.52 -9.45 -5.51
C PHE A 199 0.76 -7.93 -5.51
N ALA A 200 0.45 -7.26 -4.38
CA ALA A 200 0.63 -5.82 -4.25
C ALA A 200 2.10 -5.41 -4.13
N ALA A 201 2.88 -6.08 -3.26
CA ALA A 201 4.26 -5.69 -2.99
C ALA A 201 5.25 -6.10 -4.09
N ASP A 202 5.03 -7.25 -4.72
CA ASP A 202 5.96 -7.71 -5.76
C ASP A 202 5.72 -7.00 -7.10
N ARG A 203 4.54 -6.40 -7.31
CA ARG A 203 4.18 -5.65 -8.53
C ARG A 203 4.42 -6.44 -9.84
N ILE A 204 4.34 -7.77 -9.76
CA ILE A 204 4.53 -8.66 -10.89
C ILE A 204 3.23 -8.82 -11.66
N TYR A 205 3.32 -8.87 -12.98
CA TYR A 205 2.17 -9.15 -13.82
C TYR A 205 1.73 -10.61 -13.68
N GLU A 206 0.47 -10.82 -13.32
CA GLU A 206 -0.20 -12.12 -13.41
C GLU A 206 -0.95 -12.25 -14.73
N ALA A 207 -0.81 -13.38 -15.38
CA ALA A 207 -1.55 -13.70 -16.60
C ALA A 207 -2.92 -14.31 -16.21
N ILE A 208 -3.99 -13.75 -16.76
CA ILE A 208 -5.36 -14.22 -16.53
C ILE A 208 -5.97 -14.63 -17.85
N SER A 209 -6.51 -15.85 -17.92
CA SER A 209 -7.25 -16.33 -19.07
C SER A 209 -8.54 -15.51 -19.30
N ARG A 210 -8.84 -15.20 -20.54
CA ARG A 210 -10.09 -14.52 -20.94
C ARG A 210 -11.13 -15.54 -21.39
N PRO A 211 -12.42 -15.31 -21.10
CA PRO A 211 -13.48 -16.02 -21.81
C PRO A 211 -13.32 -15.79 -23.34
N GLY A 212 -13.34 -16.85 -24.13
CA GLY A 212 -13.10 -16.77 -25.57
C GLY A 212 -11.65 -16.84 -26.02
N GLY A 213 -10.71 -17.10 -25.11
CA GLY A 213 -9.28 -17.29 -25.38
C GLY A 213 -8.42 -16.05 -25.19
N GLY A 214 -7.11 -16.27 -25.11
CA GLY A 214 -6.11 -15.24 -24.84
C GLY A 214 -5.90 -14.98 -23.36
N GLN A 215 -4.90 -14.13 -23.05
CA GLN A 215 -4.52 -13.77 -21.68
C GLN A 215 -4.53 -12.26 -21.49
N ARG A 216 -4.99 -11.83 -20.31
CA ARG A 216 -4.82 -10.46 -19.81
C ARG A 216 -3.72 -10.45 -18.74
N LYS A 217 -2.78 -9.53 -18.86
CA LYS A 217 -1.78 -9.30 -17.80
C LYS A 217 -2.31 -8.25 -16.84
N VAL A 218 -2.30 -8.58 -15.56
CA VAL A 218 -2.79 -7.71 -14.47
C VAL A 218 -1.72 -7.58 -13.42
N ARG A 219 -1.53 -6.38 -12.89
CA ARG A 219 -0.68 -6.12 -11.71
C ARG A 219 -1.38 -5.15 -10.77
N CYS A 220 -0.99 -5.13 -9.51
CA CYS A 220 -1.48 -4.13 -8.57
C CYS A 220 -1.02 -2.73 -8.98
N THR A 221 -1.93 -1.75 -8.95
CA THR A 221 -1.67 -0.34 -9.26
C THR A 221 -2.10 0.60 -8.15
N SER A 222 -2.85 0.11 -7.16
CA SER A 222 -3.27 0.83 -5.96
C SER A 222 -2.23 0.76 -4.83
N GLY A 223 -2.33 1.65 -3.86
CA GLY A 223 -1.68 1.53 -2.56
C GLY A 223 -2.64 0.86 -1.59
N LEU A 224 -2.30 -0.33 -1.08
CA LEU A 224 -3.22 -1.05 -0.21
C LEU A 224 -3.07 -0.67 1.26
N ILE A 225 -4.22 -0.45 1.90
CA ILE A 225 -4.39 -0.42 3.34
C ILE A 225 -5.11 -1.70 3.74
N ILE A 226 -4.62 -2.39 4.75
CA ILE A 226 -5.27 -3.58 5.31
C ILE A 226 -5.63 -3.29 6.77
N THR A 227 -6.81 -3.73 7.23
CA THR A 227 -7.16 -3.76 8.64
C THR A 227 -7.35 -5.19 9.11
N GLY A 228 -6.99 -5.49 10.36
CA GLY A 228 -7.16 -6.82 10.93
C GLY A 228 -6.94 -6.87 12.43
N GLU A 229 -7.34 -7.97 13.04
CA GLU A 229 -7.14 -8.20 14.48
C GLU A 229 -5.77 -8.82 14.78
N PHE A 230 -5.21 -9.57 13.85
CA PHE A 230 -3.96 -10.31 14.02
C PHE A 230 -2.97 -10.00 12.90
N PRO A 231 -1.66 -9.91 13.22
CA PRO A 231 -0.64 -9.70 12.20
C PRO A 231 -0.46 -10.96 11.35
N MET A 232 0.17 -10.80 10.17
CA MET A 232 0.61 -11.91 9.35
C MET A 232 1.62 -12.78 10.11
N GLN A 233 1.55 -14.10 9.91
CA GLN A 233 2.36 -15.06 10.67
C GLN A 233 3.68 -15.43 10.00
N LYS A 234 3.88 -15.05 8.73
CA LYS A 234 5.10 -15.39 7.99
C LYS A 234 6.05 -14.20 7.98
N PRO A 235 7.31 -14.35 8.39
CA PRO A 235 8.32 -13.29 8.32
C PRO A 235 8.42 -12.65 6.94
N SER A 236 8.38 -13.45 5.87
CA SER A 236 8.44 -12.94 4.49
C SER A 236 7.23 -12.07 4.08
N ASP A 237 6.08 -12.21 4.74
CA ASP A 237 4.91 -11.38 4.49
C ASP A 237 4.99 -10.08 5.32
N LEU A 238 5.56 -10.16 6.54
CA LEU A 238 5.79 -9.00 7.40
C LEU A 238 6.76 -7.98 6.76
N THR A 239 7.80 -8.42 6.06
CA THR A 239 8.74 -7.51 5.37
C THR A 239 8.10 -6.70 4.23
N ARG A 240 6.88 -7.06 3.82
CA ARG A 240 6.08 -6.36 2.81
C ARG A 240 5.06 -5.39 3.41
N CYS A 241 5.01 -5.29 4.74
CA CYS A 241 4.08 -4.45 5.46
C CYS A 241 4.80 -3.34 6.20
N VAL A 242 4.14 -2.20 6.30
CA VAL A 242 4.37 -1.22 7.36
C VAL A 242 3.25 -1.44 8.37
N ILE A 243 3.60 -1.99 9.54
CA ILE A 243 2.62 -2.40 10.55
C ILE A 243 2.36 -1.24 11.50
N VAL A 244 1.09 -0.89 11.62
CA VAL A 244 0.59 0.12 12.57
C VAL A 244 -0.25 -0.60 13.61
N GLU A 245 0.27 -0.69 14.83
CA GLU A 245 -0.47 -1.30 15.94
C GLU A 245 -1.45 -0.30 16.54
N VAL A 246 -2.71 -0.71 16.63
CA VAL A 246 -3.81 0.05 17.23
C VAL A 246 -4.23 -0.67 18.50
N ASP A 247 -3.50 -0.43 19.57
CA ASP A 247 -3.60 -1.10 20.87
C ASP A 247 -4.74 -0.58 21.75
N ARG A 248 -5.32 0.56 21.37
CA ARG A 248 -6.40 1.24 22.09
C ARG A 248 -7.47 1.76 21.12
N GLN A 249 -8.62 2.12 21.66
CA GLN A 249 -9.65 2.80 20.87
C GLN A 249 -9.14 4.19 20.44
N LEU A 250 -9.19 4.44 19.11
CA LEU A 250 -8.84 5.74 18.55
C LEU A 250 -9.85 6.80 18.99
N ARG A 251 -9.35 7.95 19.42
CA ARG A 251 -10.15 9.04 20.00
C ARG A 251 -10.53 10.07 18.94
N GLY A 252 -11.62 10.76 19.19
CA GLY A 252 -11.90 12.07 18.61
C GLY A 252 -12.34 12.07 17.15
N LYS A 253 -13.10 11.05 16.69
CA LYS A 253 -13.76 11.15 15.38
C LYS A 253 -14.67 12.37 15.36
N GLU A 254 -14.51 13.22 14.32
CA GLU A 254 -15.40 14.34 14.02
C GLU A 254 -16.20 14.04 12.74
N ALA A 255 -17.39 14.62 12.64
CA ALA A 255 -18.29 14.34 11.51
C ALA A 255 -17.72 14.79 10.16
N ASP A 256 -16.85 15.82 10.16
CA ASP A 256 -16.24 16.42 8.98
C ASP A 256 -14.83 15.91 8.66
N ASP A 257 -14.29 14.93 9.39
CA ASP A 257 -12.94 14.40 9.19
C ASP A 257 -12.68 14.03 7.73
N ARG A 258 -13.61 13.29 7.16
CA ARG A 258 -13.53 12.84 5.78
C ARG A 258 -13.70 13.97 4.77
N ALA A 259 -14.62 14.90 5.02
CA ALA A 259 -14.84 16.05 4.14
C ALA A 259 -13.56 16.89 4.03
N VAL A 260 -12.89 17.15 5.16
CA VAL A 260 -11.61 17.86 5.19
C VAL A 260 -10.52 17.06 4.48
N SER A 261 -10.43 15.75 4.69
CA SER A 261 -9.44 14.88 4.03
C SER A 261 -9.62 14.87 2.50
N SER A 262 -10.86 14.78 2.01
CA SER A 262 -11.18 14.84 0.58
C SER A 262 -10.86 16.23 -0.02
N ALA A 263 -11.16 17.32 0.70
CA ALA A 263 -10.82 18.67 0.27
C ALA A 263 -9.30 18.86 0.16
N VAL A 264 -8.53 18.41 1.16
CA VAL A 264 -7.06 18.45 1.13
C VAL A 264 -6.52 17.66 -0.06
N ALA A 265 -6.99 16.43 -0.28
CA ALA A 265 -6.56 15.62 -1.43
C ALA A 265 -6.88 16.29 -2.76
N THR A 266 -8.06 16.91 -2.90
CA THR A 266 -8.47 17.63 -4.11
C THR A 266 -7.53 18.81 -4.40
N ARG A 267 -7.25 19.63 -3.40
CA ARG A 267 -6.42 20.83 -3.52
C ARG A 267 -4.96 20.46 -3.74
N PHE A 268 -4.47 19.45 -3.04
CA PHE A 268 -3.13 18.92 -3.23
C PHE A 268 -2.93 18.35 -4.65
N LEU A 269 -3.88 17.58 -5.19
CA LEU A 269 -3.80 17.07 -6.56
C LEU A 269 -3.83 18.17 -7.62
N LYS A 270 -4.58 19.27 -7.40
CA LYS A 270 -4.54 20.45 -8.27
C LYS A 270 -3.13 21.05 -8.27
N HIS A 271 -2.55 21.23 -7.07
CA HIS A 271 -1.18 21.75 -6.94
C HIS A 271 -0.16 20.84 -7.65
N ILE A 272 -0.24 19.51 -7.47
CA ILE A 272 0.63 18.56 -8.16
C ILE A 272 0.46 18.65 -9.68
N ALA A 273 -0.77 18.74 -10.19
CA ALA A 273 -1.03 18.83 -11.63
C ALA A 273 -0.39 20.07 -12.27
N GLU A 274 -0.37 21.18 -11.55
CA GLU A 274 0.24 22.45 -12.00
C GLU A 274 1.78 22.41 -11.96
N HIS A 275 2.38 21.64 -11.05
CA HIS A 275 3.82 21.60 -10.79
C HIS A 275 4.43 20.21 -11.03
N TYR A 276 3.80 19.38 -11.85
CA TYR A 276 4.08 17.95 -11.97
C TYR A 276 5.56 17.63 -12.21
N ASP A 277 6.20 18.28 -13.17
CA ASP A 277 7.59 17.99 -13.53
C ASP A 277 8.58 18.48 -12.46
N LEU A 278 8.28 19.61 -11.80
CA LEU A 278 9.08 20.13 -10.68
C LEU A 278 9.02 19.16 -9.49
N ILE A 279 7.84 18.75 -9.08
CA ILE A 279 7.64 17.82 -7.96
C ILE A 279 8.26 16.45 -8.27
N SER A 280 8.20 16.00 -9.53
CA SER A 280 8.88 14.78 -9.95
C SER A 280 10.40 14.87 -9.78
N ALA A 281 11.00 16.04 -10.05
CA ALA A 281 12.43 16.27 -9.83
C ALA A 281 12.78 16.34 -8.33
N GLU A 282 11.95 16.97 -7.52
CA GLU A 282 12.10 17.02 -6.05
C GLU A 282 12.08 15.62 -5.44
N ILE A 283 11.13 14.76 -5.83
CA ILE A 283 11.07 13.35 -5.40
C ILE A 283 12.34 12.61 -5.79
N SER A 284 12.82 12.80 -7.03
CA SER A 284 14.04 12.13 -7.51
C SER A 284 15.26 12.50 -6.68
N SER A 285 15.43 13.77 -6.35
CA SER A 285 16.52 14.26 -5.50
C SER A 285 16.42 13.69 -4.09
N ALA A 286 15.28 13.84 -3.43
CA ALA A 286 15.08 13.40 -2.05
C ALA A 286 15.30 11.89 -1.88
N LEU A 287 14.87 11.06 -2.83
CA LEU A 287 15.06 9.61 -2.76
C LEU A 287 16.48 9.18 -3.09
N SER A 288 17.20 9.92 -3.95
CA SER A 288 18.61 9.64 -4.22
C SER A 288 19.47 9.88 -2.98
N ASP A 289 19.21 10.98 -2.27
CA ASP A 289 19.92 11.32 -1.03
C ASP A 289 19.62 10.28 0.06
N PHE A 290 18.34 9.90 0.22
CA PHE A 290 17.94 8.88 1.20
C PHE A 290 18.60 7.52 0.95
N HIS A 291 18.78 7.10 -0.31
CA HIS A 291 19.44 5.83 -0.63
C HIS A 291 20.96 5.86 -0.38
N ALA A 292 21.58 7.02 -0.45
CA ALA A 292 23.00 7.18 -0.14
C ALA A 292 23.26 6.99 1.38
N ASP A 293 22.31 7.44 2.23
CA ASP A 293 22.45 7.42 3.69
C ASP A 293 21.97 6.09 4.34
N ALA A 294 21.16 5.31 3.64
CA ALA A 294 20.40 4.17 4.20
C ALA A 294 21.21 2.87 4.41
N VAL A 295 22.45 2.92 4.90
CA VAL A 295 23.33 1.73 5.00
C VAL A 295 23.25 0.97 6.33
N GLU A 296 22.65 1.49 7.41
CA GLU A 296 22.94 0.94 8.75
C GLU A 296 21.84 0.22 9.54
N GLU A 297 20.53 0.43 9.34
CA GLU A 297 19.52 -0.24 10.18
C GLU A 297 18.28 -0.73 9.41
N GLY A 298 17.96 -2.00 9.56
CA GLY A 298 16.85 -2.67 8.90
C GLY A 298 17.20 -3.26 7.52
N GLY A 299 16.45 -4.25 7.07
CA GLY A 299 16.67 -4.79 5.72
C GLY A 299 16.42 -3.73 4.63
N PRO A 300 17.16 -3.74 3.51
CA PRO A 300 17.09 -2.70 2.47
C PRO A 300 15.68 -2.35 1.98
N ARG A 301 14.78 -3.34 1.97
CA ARG A 301 13.38 -3.15 1.56
C ARG A 301 12.58 -2.28 2.53
N GLN A 302 12.73 -2.50 3.84
CA GLN A 302 11.96 -1.75 4.84
C GLN A 302 12.42 -0.29 4.89
N GLN A 303 13.71 -0.04 4.83
CA GLN A 303 14.27 1.31 4.76
C GLN A 303 13.77 2.07 3.52
N GLN A 304 13.74 1.43 2.36
CA GLN A 304 13.16 2.02 1.16
C GLN A 304 11.70 2.45 1.38
N HIS A 305 10.89 1.61 2.04
CA HIS A 305 9.49 1.95 2.32
C HIS A 305 9.38 3.18 3.22
N LEU A 306 10.22 3.27 4.26
CA LEU A 306 10.22 4.41 5.17
C LEU A 306 10.60 5.72 4.43
N GLY A 307 11.63 5.68 3.59
CA GLY A 307 12.05 6.82 2.77
C GLY A 307 10.97 7.30 1.81
N GLU A 308 10.29 6.36 1.13
CA GLU A 308 9.20 6.69 0.23
C GLU A 308 7.99 7.33 0.95
N ILE A 309 7.66 6.84 2.16
CA ILE A 309 6.59 7.41 3.00
C ILE A 309 6.98 8.81 3.49
N SER A 310 8.21 8.96 3.96
CA SER A 310 8.73 10.25 4.42
C SER A 310 8.73 11.29 3.31
N CYS A 311 9.24 10.95 2.13
CA CYS A 311 9.25 11.82 0.97
C CYS A 311 7.83 12.26 0.58
N ALA A 312 6.86 11.33 0.55
CA ALA A 312 5.49 11.65 0.20
C ALA A 312 4.83 12.62 1.21
N PHE A 313 5.05 12.41 2.51
CA PHE A 313 4.50 13.31 3.53
C PHE A 313 5.17 14.67 3.51
N GLN A 314 6.48 14.73 3.25
CA GLN A 314 7.21 15.99 3.12
C GLN A 314 6.62 16.87 2.00
N LEU A 315 6.20 16.29 0.86
CA LEU A 315 5.54 17.04 -0.20
C LEU A 315 4.23 17.70 0.26
N LEU A 316 3.47 17.05 1.13
CA LEU A 316 2.27 17.65 1.72
C LEU A 316 2.63 18.78 2.70
N LEU A 317 3.69 18.63 3.49
CA LEU A 317 4.18 19.67 4.39
C LEU A 317 4.68 20.89 3.61
N GLU A 318 5.45 20.68 2.53
CA GLU A 318 5.92 21.78 1.66
C GLU A 318 4.78 22.51 0.97
N TYR A 319 3.75 21.78 0.52
CA TYR A 319 2.54 22.42 0.02
C TYR A 319 1.86 23.28 1.09
N ALA A 320 1.70 22.76 2.31
CA ALA A 320 1.09 23.46 3.42
C ALA A 320 1.89 24.72 3.82
N ARG A 321 3.23 24.63 3.81
CA ARG A 321 4.13 25.77 4.04
C ARG A 321 3.96 26.85 2.96
N LYS A 322 3.95 26.43 1.69
CA LYS A 322 3.85 27.34 0.55
C LYS A 322 2.60 28.22 0.59
N ILE A 323 1.48 27.66 1.09
CA ILE A 323 0.23 28.40 1.27
C ILE A 323 0.11 29.07 2.65
N GLY A 324 1.13 28.97 3.51
CA GLY A 324 1.17 29.57 4.83
C GLY A 324 0.24 28.93 5.86
N ALA A 325 -0.11 27.62 5.67
CA ALA A 325 -0.92 26.88 6.61
C ALA A 325 -0.13 26.41 7.83
N ILE A 326 1.16 26.13 7.65
CA ILE A 326 2.15 25.81 8.69
C ILE A 326 3.43 26.60 8.45
N ASP A 327 4.21 26.79 9.49
CA ASP A 327 5.52 27.43 9.45
C ASP A 327 6.68 26.42 9.46
N ASP A 328 7.92 26.89 9.40
CA ASP A 328 9.11 26.05 9.38
C ASP A 328 9.30 25.26 10.71
N VAL A 329 8.83 25.81 11.84
CA VAL A 329 8.87 25.12 13.13
C VAL A 329 7.88 23.97 13.15
N GLU A 330 6.66 24.21 12.67
CA GLU A 330 5.62 23.18 12.57
C GLU A 330 6.03 22.07 11.57
N ILE A 331 6.72 22.39 10.47
CA ILE A 331 7.30 21.38 9.57
C ILE A 331 8.25 20.46 10.30
N ALA A 332 9.18 21.02 11.07
CA ALA A 332 10.14 20.23 11.84
C ALA A 332 9.44 19.34 12.88
N GLU A 333 8.40 19.85 13.56
CA GLU A 333 7.60 19.07 14.51
C GLU A 333 6.86 17.92 13.81
N TRP A 334 6.24 18.16 12.67
CA TRP A 334 5.54 17.12 11.90
C TRP A 334 6.51 16.08 11.33
N GLY A 335 7.70 16.52 10.89
CA GLY A 335 8.77 15.63 10.47
C GLY A 335 9.21 14.69 11.58
N LEU A 336 9.42 15.23 12.80
CA LEU A 336 9.77 14.43 13.98
C LEU A 336 8.65 13.46 14.39
N ARG A 337 7.37 13.88 14.32
CA ARG A 337 6.23 13.01 14.60
C ARG A 337 6.16 11.85 13.59
N LEU A 338 6.38 12.13 12.30
CA LEU A 338 6.44 11.10 11.29
C LEU A 338 7.59 10.11 11.55
N GLN A 339 8.80 10.61 11.84
CA GLN A 339 9.94 9.78 12.15
C GLN A 339 9.63 8.83 13.32
N ASN A 340 9.10 9.35 14.43
CA ASN A 340 8.70 8.55 15.57
C ASN A 340 7.65 7.49 15.23
N ALA A 341 6.66 7.81 14.37
CA ALA A 341 5.65 6.87 13.94
C ALA A 341 6.24 5.75 13.07
N LEU A 342 7.17 6.08 12.17
CA LEU A 342 7.88 5.11 11.32
C LEU A 342 8.80 4.19 12.13
N GLU A 343 9.53 4.73 13.12
CA GLU A 343 10.37 3.95 14.04
C GLU A 343 9.53 2.93 14.83
N ARG A 344 8.35 3.34 15.33
CA ARG A 344 7.41 2.43 15.99
C ARG A 344 6.91 1.34 15.06
N ALA A 345 6.56 1.67 13.83
CA ALA A 345 6.13 0.71 12.83
C ALA A 345 7.26 -0.29 12.50
N LEU A 346 8.49 0.17 12.36
CA LEU A 346 9.67 -0.68 12.15
C LEU A 346 9.91 -1.61 13.34
N ALA A 347 9.87 -1.08 14.55
CA ALA A 347 10.03 -1.86 15.78
C ALA A 347 8.93 -2.93 15.93
N ALA A 348 7.68 -2.63 15.56
CA ALA A 348 6.59 -3.59 15.53
C ALA A 348 6.87 -4.72 14.52
N ASN A 349 7.30 -4.39 13.30
CA ASN A 349 7.68 -5.36 12.28
C ASN A 349 8.82 -6.27 12.76
N MET A 350 9.88 -5.71 13.34
CA MET A 350 11.04 -6.47 13.83
C MET A 350 10.64 -7.40 14.98
N ARG A 351 9.86 -6.91 15.96
CA ARG A 351 9.36 -7.70 17.09
C ARG A 351 8.51 -8.89 16.62
N LEU A 352 7.59 -8.66 15.69
CA LEU A 352 6.73 -9.71 15.15
C LEU A 352 7.52 -10.72 14.33
N THR A 353 8.47 -10.28 13.51
CA THR A 353 9.36 -11.16 12.73
C THR A 353 10.14 -12.08 13.67
N ALA A 354 10.81 -11.53 14.68
CA ALA A 354 11.57 -12.31 15.66
C ALA A 354 10.69 -13.29 16.46
N LYS A 355 9.45 -12.89 16.80
CA LYS A 355 8.48 -13.77 17.47
C LYS A 355 8.16 -14.98 16.60
N PHE A 356 7.78 -14.79 15.35
CA PHE A 356 7.38 -15.88 14.46
C PHE A 356 8.56 -16.76 14.04
N GLU A 357 9.76 -16.22 13.92
CA GLU A 357 10.97 -17.02 13.70
C GLU A 357 11.24 -17.95 14.87
N ARG A 358 11.14 -17.48 16.12
CA ARG A 358 11.27 -18.31 17.32
C ARG A 358 10.19 -19.39 17.39
N GLU A 359 8.94 -19.05 17.10
CA GLU A 359 7.83 -20.01 17.07
C GLU A 359 8.05 -21.09 15.99
N ASN A 360 8.53 -20.72 14.80
CA ASN A 360 8.85 -21.66 13.74
C ASN A 360 9.97 -22.63 14.16
N VAL A 361 11.05 -22.13 14.77
CA VAL A 361 12.13 -22.97 15.27
C VAL A 361 11.63 -23.92 16.36
N SER A 362 10.80 -23.44 17.30
CA SER A 362 10.19 -24.26 18.33
C SER A 362 9.28 -25.35 17.75
N ASN A 363 8.47 -25.03 16.75
CA ASN A 363 7.61 -25.99 16.07
C ASN A 363 8.40 -27.05 15.31
N ILE A 364 9.48 -26.68 14.61
CA ILE A 364 10.36 -27.62 13.93
C ILE A 364 11.03 -28.56 14.95
N ALA A 365 11.55 -28.03 16.06
CA ALA A 365 12.13 -28.82 17.13
C ALA A 365 11.13 -29.83 17.69
N LYS A 366 9.85 -29.41 17.88
CA LYS A 366 8.78 -30.27 18.37
C LYS A 366 8.48 -31.39 17.36
N ILE A 367 8.35 -31.06 16.06
CA ILE A 367 8.12 -32.06 15.00
C ILE A 367 9.25 -33.10 14.98
N ILE A 368 10.50 -32.65 15.09
CA ILE A 368 11.67 -33.54 15.15
C ILE A 368 11.60 -34.44 16.37
N LEU A 369 11.28 -33.90 17.56
CA LEU A 369 11.14 -34.68 18.80
C LEU A 369 10.02 -35.70 18.72
N ASP A 370 8.88 -35.33 18.13
CA ASP A 370 7.74 -36.23 17.95
C ASP A 370 8.07 -37.34 16.93
N ALA A 371 8.77 -37.01 15.84
CA ALA A 371 9.25 -38.00 14.87
C ALA A 371 10.33 -38.95 15.46
N MET A 372 11.14 -38.46 16.39
CA MET A 372 12.07 -39.31 17.15
C MET A 372 11.35 -40.26 18.12
N LYS A 373 10.33 -39.75 18.84
CA LYS A 373 9.52 -40.57 19.77
C LYS A 373 8.72 -41.66 19.05
N SER A 374 8.21 -41.38 17.86
CA SER A 374 7.48 -42.34 17.03
C SER A 374 8.39 -43.24 16.20
N GLU A 375 9.71 -43.17 16.40
CA GLU A 375 10.72 -43.95 15.64
C GLU A 375 10.68 -43.70 14.11
N THR A 376 9.98 -42.66 13.66
CA THR A 376 9.89 -42.30 12.25
C THR A 376 11.25 -41.80 11.73
N ILE A 377 12.06 -41.19 12.60
CA ILE A 377 13.46 -40.86 12.34
C ILE A 377 14.37 -41.47 13.38
N LEU A 378 15.50 -42.02 12.94
CA LEU A 378 16.51 -42.65 13.82
C LEU A 378 17.72 -41.70 13.94
N LEU A 379 18.18 -41.52 15.18
CA LEU A 379 19.45 -40.84 15.46
C LEU A 379 20.53 -41.88 15.86
N ALA A 380 21.72 -41.68 15.35
CA ALA A 380 22.86 -42.44 15.79
C ALA A 380 23.33 -41.95 17.18
N LYS A 381 23.71 -42.87 18.07
CA LYS A 381 24.22 -42.50 19.41
C LYS A 381 25.58 -41.80 19.40
N SER A 382 26.24 -41.70 18.24
CA SER A 382 27.49 -40.97 18.08
C SER A 382 27.73 -40.57 16.62
N LYS A 383 28.61 -39.57 16.39
CA LYS A 383 29.08 -39.16 15.07
C LYS A 383 29.72 -40.33 14.29
N GLU A 384 30.51 -41.17 14.97
CA GLU A 384 31.16 -42.33 14.35
C GLU A 384 30.14 -43.36 13.85
N LYS A 385 29.08 -43.66 14.63
CA LYS A 385 28.04 -44.56 14.22
C LYS A 385 27.20 -44.03 13.08
N PHE A 386 26.99 -42.70 13.05
CA PHE A 386 26.35 -41.99 11.93
C PHE A 386 27.19 -42.14 10.65
N SER A 387 28.52 -41.85 10.72
CA SER A 387 29.37 -41.94 9.57
C SER A 387 29.53 -43.32 8.95
N LYS A 388 29.34 -44.40 9.76
CA LYS A 388 29.37 -45.79 9.28
C LYS A 388 28.11 -46.19 8.51
N LYS A 389 26.97 -45.56 8.78
CA LYS A 389 25.65 -45.88 8.16
C LYS A 389 24.81 -44.60 7.98
N PRO A 390 25.26 -43.63 7.14
CA PRO A 390 24.61 -42.32 7.02
C PRO A 390 23.19 -42.43 6.45
N ASP A 391 22.90 -43.45 5.65
CA ASP A 391 21.57 -43.62 5.03
C ASP A 391 20.51 -44.19 6.00
N LYS A 392 20.97 -44.77 7.12
CA LYS A 392 20.09 -45.33 8.16
C LYS A 392 19.64 -44.29 9.18
N TYR A 393 20.41 -43.22 9.36
CA TYR A 393 20.20 -42.25 10.42
C TYR A 393 20.00 -40.86 9.85
N ALA A 394 19.03 -40.11 10.40
CA ALA A 394 18.80 -38.70 10.06
C ALA A 394 19.82 -37.75 10.72
N GLY A 395 20.61 -38.23 11.67
CA GLY A 395 21.60 -37.44 12.37
C GLY A 395 22.24 -38.24 13.53
N PHE A 396 22.90 -37.56 14.46
CA PHE A 396 23.52 -38.16 15.61
C PHE A 396 23.42 -37.32 16.89
N GLU A 397 23.50 -37.95 18.05
CA GLU A 397 23.55 -37.32 19.35
C GLU A 397 24.99 -36.84 19.63
N GLY A 398 25.18 -35.59 19.93
CA GLY A 398 26.43 -34.99 20.36
C GLY A 398 26.55 -34.84 21.88
N ARG A 399 27.64 -34.29 22.35
CA ARG A 399 27.87 -33.95 23.77
C ARG A 399 26.92 -32.80 24.20
N LYS A 400 26.64 -32.70 25.51
CA LYS A 400 25.78 -31.66 26.12
C LYS A 400 24.33 -31.64 25.58
N ARG A 401 23.73 -32.78 25.29
CA ARG A 401 22.32 -32.90 24.78
C ARG A 401 22.11 -32.22 23.42
N THR A 402 23.15 -32.07 22.61
CA THR A 402 23.05 -31.50 21.28
C THR A 402 22.72 -32.59 20.29
N VAL A 403 21.77 -32.34 19.38
CA VAL A 403 21.41 -33.24 18.27
C VAL A 403 21.87 -32.59 16.97
N TYR A 404 22.63 -33.30 16.14
CA TYR A 404 23.04 -32.90 14.81
C TYR A 404 22.20 -33.65 13.78
N ILE A 405 21.50 -32.89 12.93
CA ILE A 405 20.62 -33.45 11.89
C ILE A 405 21.25 -33.19 10.53
N ARG A 406 21.22 -34.20 9.66
CA ARG A 406 21.67 -34.05 8.27
C ARG A 406 20.56 -33.30 7.51
N LEU A 407 20.92 -32.16 6.94
CA LEU A 407 20.11 -31.47 5.95
C LEU A 407 20.46 -32.06 4.58
N SER A 408 19.47 -32.55 3.86
CA SER A 408 19.61 -33.07 2.49
C SER A 408 19.52 -31.95 1.47
#